data_91efb32281c15dbecdc1e291129134f2
#
_entry.id   91efb32281c15dbecdc1e291129134f2
#
_cell.length_a   1.000
_cell.length_b   1.000
_cell.length_c   1.000
_cell.angle_alpha   90.00
_cell.angle_beta   90.00
_cell.angle_gamma   90.00
#
_symmetry.space_group_name_H-M   'P 1'
#
loop_
_entity.id
_entity.type
_entity.pdbx_description
1 polymer ?
#
loop_
_entity_poly.entity_id
_entity_poly.type
_entity_poly.pdbx_seq_one_letter_code
_entity_poly.pdbx_strand_id
1 'polypeptide(L)'
;TKIALIRLLLAHPDILLLDEPTDGLDPNQKEHIRSLINRMGKNKTILISTHLLEEAQTICNRIIIINKGQIVADGCLNDILKQNKTDSLEKVFKKLTTTTEAI
;
A
#
# COMPACT_ATOMS: atom_id res chain seq x y z
N THR A 1 -2.15 17.91 -1.64
CA THR A 1 -2.34 16.47 -1.94
C THR A 1 -3.70 16.20 -2.57
N LYS A 2 -4.77 16.71 -1.98
CA LYS A 2 -6.11 16.50 -2.51
C LYS A 2 -6.28 17.14 -3.90
N ILE A 3 -5.73 18.32 -4.08
CA ILE A 3 -5.77 19.03 -5.37
C ILE A 3 -4.93 18.28 -6.41
N ALA A 4 -3.77 17.77 -6.02
CA ALA A 4 -2.91 17.00 -6.92
C ALA A 4 -3.59 15.72 -7.38
N LEU A 5 -4.29 15.03 -6.47
CA LEU A 5 -5.03 13.81 -6.80
C LEU A 5 -6.17 14.10 -7.78
N ILE A 6 -6.90 15.20 -7.58
CA ILE A 6 -7.97 15.61 -8.48
C ILE A 6 -7.42 15.90 -9.88
N ARG A 7 -6.27 16.58 -9.97
CA ARG A 7 -5.63 16.86 -11.25
C ARG A 7 -5.23 15.58 -11.98
N LEU A 8 -4.72 14.60 -11.25
CA LEU A 8 -4.37 13.30 -11.83
C LEU A 8 -5.60 12.57 -12.35
N LEU A 9 -6.71 12.66 -11.64
CA LEU A 9 -7.97 12.07 -12.08
C LEU A 9 -8.49 12.71 -13.36
N LEU A 10 -8.40 14.02 -13.47
CA LEU A 10 -8.83 14.74 -14.67
C LEU A 10 -7.96 14.40 -15.87
N ALA A 11 -6.70 14.07 -15.66
CA ALA A 11 -5.80 13.66 -16.73
C ALA A 11 -6.05 12.23 -17.20
N HIS A 12 -6.82 11.44 -16.46
CA HIS A 12 -7.14 10.04 -16.75
C HIS A 12 -5.94 9.17 -17.13
N PRO A 13 -4.87 9.15 -16.33
CA PRO A 13 -3.70 8.33 -16.66
C PRO A 13 -4.00 6.84 -16.52
N ASP A 14 -3.33 6.01 -17.35
CA ASP A 14 -3.44 4.56 -17.25
C ASP A 14 -2.70 4.01 -16.03
N ILE A 15 -1.61 4.66 -15.64
CA ILE A 15 -0.81 4.31 -14.46
C ILE A 15 -0.76 5.50 -13.52
N LEU A 16 -1.06 5.24 -12.26
CA LEU A 16 -1.06 6.27 -11.23
C LEU A 16 -0.03 5.94 -10.16
N LEU A 17 0.79 6.93 -9.81
CA LEU A 17 1.74 6.79 -8.71
C LEU A 17 1.29 7.70 -7.57
N LEU A 18 1.04 7.10 -6.41
CA LEU A 18 0.58 7.82 -5.22
C LEU A 18 1.57 7.59 -4.08
N ASP A 19 2.11 8.69 -3.55
CA ASP A 19 3.05 8.65 -2.42
C ASP A 19 2.32 9.13 -1.17
N GLU A 20 2.20 8.24 -0.17
CA GLU A 20 1.52 8.50 1.09
C GLU A 20 0.15 9.19 0.88
N PRO A 21 -0.76 8.57 0.09
CA PRO A 21 -1.96 9.29 -0.37
C PRO A 21 -2.93 9.71 0.73
N THR A 22 -2.85 9.10 1.91
CA THR A 22 -3.77 9.42 3.01
C THR A 22 -3.08 10.13 4.16
N ASP A 23 -1.79 10.47 4.02
CA ASP A 23 -1.04 11.12 5.08
C ASP A 23 -1.63 12.49 5.39
N GLY A 24 -1.79 12.78 6.68
CA GLY A 24 -2.31 14.06 7.14
C GLY A 24 -3.82 14.23 7.03
N LEU A 25 -4.55 13.18 6.64
CA LEU A 25 -6.00 13.23 6.52
C LEU A 25 -6.70 12.69 7.78
N ASP A 26 -7.90 13.19 8.07
CA ASP A 26 -8.71 12.64 9.14
C ASP A 26 -9.37 11.30 8.69
N PRO A 27 -9.98 10.52 9.63
CA PRO A 27 -10.53 9.21 9.27
C PRO A 27 -11.59 9.25 8.15
N ASN A 28 -12.42 10.28 8.11
CA ASN A 28 -13.45 10.41 7.08
C ASN A 28 -12.83 10.68 5.71
N GLN A 29 -11.83 11.55 5.66
CA GLN A 29 -11.10 11.85 4.43
C GLN A 29 -10.31 10.64 3.94
N LYS A 30 -9.69 9.89 4.84
CA LYS A 30 -8.98 8.66 4.49
C LYS A 30 -9.91 7.66 3.82
N GLU A 31 -11.09 7.46 4.37
CA GLU A 31 -12.08 6.54 3.81
C GLU A 31 -12.52 6.98 2.41
N HIS A 32 -12.70 8.27 2.23
CA HIS A 32 -13.05 8.84 0.92
C HIS A 32 -12.00 8.54 -0.13
N ILE A 33 -10.72 8.75 0.22
CA ILE A 33 -9.60 8.48 -0.68
C ILE A 33 -9.47 6.99 -0.96
N ARG A 34 -9.65 6.14 0.04
CA ARG A 34 -9.62 4.68 -0.16
C ARG A 34 -10.68 4.21 -1.15
N SER A 35 -11.90 4.72 -1.01
CA SER A 35 -12.99 4.41 -1.93
C SER A 35 -12.68 4.84 -3.35
N LEU A 36 -12.09 6.02 -3.50
CA LEU A 36 -11.68 6.55 -4.79
C LEU A 36 -10.62 5.68 -5.44
N ILE A 37 -9.60 5.29 -4.68
CA ILE A 37 -8.52 4.41 -5.15
C ILE A 37 -9.09 3.07 -5.59
N ASN A 38 -10.00 2.49 -4.81
CA ASN A 38 -10.62 1.21 -5.16
C ASN A 38 -11.38 1.29 -6.48
N ARG A 39 -12.10 2.37 -6.70
CA ARG A 39 -12.84 2.57 -7.94
C ARG A 39 -11.92 2.74 -9.14
N MET A 40 -10.86 3.52 -8.98
CA MET A 40 -9.88 3.75 -10.06
C MET A 40 -9.10 2.46 -10.38
N GLY A 41 -8.80 1.67 -9.37
CA GLY A 41 -8.01 0.45 -9.54
C GLY A 41 -8.65 -0.61 -10.38
N LYS A 42 -9.94 -0.50 -10.67
CA LYS A 42 -10.64 -1.46 -11.53
C LYS A 42 -10.22 -1.32 -12.99
N ASN A 43 -9.84 -0.11 -13.40
CA ASN A 43 -9.49 0.18 -14.80
C ASN A 43 -8.06 0.70 -14.97
N LYS A 44 -7.32 0.88 -13.89
CA LYS A 44 -5.99 1.48 -13.93
C LYS A 44 -5.04 0.69 -13.02
N THR A 45 -3.75 0.79 -13.33
CA THR A 45 -2.71 0.30 -12.41
C THR A 45 -2.36 1.43 -11.46
N ILE A 46 -2.45 1.16 -10.16
CA ILE A 46 -2.14 2.13 -9.13
C ILE A 46 -1.00 1.59 -8.28
N LEU A 47 0.09 2.36 -8.20
CA LEU A 47 1.22 2.06 -7.33
C LEU A 47 1.18 3.02 -6.15
N ILE A 48 1.11 2.47 -4.94
CA ILE A 48 1.01 3.26 -3.72
C ILE A 48 2.25 3.02 -2.87
N SER A 49 2.92 4.12 -2.48
CA SER A 49 4.01 4.08 -1.52
C SER A 49 3.45 4.51 -0.17
N THR A 50 3.62 3.66 0.86
CA THR A 50 3.15 3.99 2.20
C THR A 50 3.95 3.24 3.26
N HIS A 51 4.08 3.86 4.44
CA HIS A 51 4.64 3.21 5.61
C HIS A 51 3.53 2.68 6.54
N LEU A 52 2.28 2.89 6.17
CA LEU A 52 1.13 2.46 6.96
C LEU A 52 0.69 1.07 6.49
N LEU A 53 1.19 0.05 7.18
CA LEU A 53 0.97 -1.35 6.80
C LEU A 53 -0.50 -1.74 6.82
N GLU A 54 -1.25 -1.24 7.80
CA GLU A 54 -2.68 -1.49 7.90
C GLU A 54 -3.42 -0.97 6.68
N GLU A 55 -3.05 0.20 6.19
CA GLU A 55 -3.66 0.79 5.01
C GLU A 55 -3.31 0.01 3.74
N ALA A 56 -2.04 -0.38 3.59
CA ALA A 56 -1.61 -1.21 2.48
C ALA A 56 -2.40 -2.51 2.44
N GLN A 57 -2.62 -3.14 3.59
CA GLN A 57 -3.39 -4.38 3.68
C GLN A 57 -4.84 -4.20 3.26
N THR A 58 -5.41 -3.03 3.54
CA THR A 58 -6.82 -2.74 3.21
C THR A 58 -7.01 -2.42 1.73
N ILE A 59 -6.08 -1.69 1.12
CA ILE A 59 -6.24 -1.14 -0.22
C ILE A 59 -5.60 -2.01 -1.29
N CYS A 60 -4.42 -2.58 -1.00
CA CYS A 60 -3.59 -3.21 -2.02
C CYS A 60 -3.87 -4.70 -2.13
N ASN A 61 -3.78 -5.22 -3.37
CA ASN A 61 -3.87 -6.65 -3.61
C ASN A 61 -2.50 -7.28 -3.86
N ARG A 62 -1.49 -6.48 -4.16
CA ARG A 62 -0.10 -6.92 -4.30
C ARG A 62 0.79 -6.02 -3.46
N ILE A 63 1.74 -6.63 -2.77
CA ILE A 63 2.59 -5.94 -1.79
C ILE A 63 4.05 -6.17 -2.11
N ILE A 64 4.84 -5.11 -2.01
CA ILE A 64 6.29 -5.18 -2.04
C ILE A 64 6.80 -4.54 -0.75
N ILE A 65 7.53 -5.30 0.04
CA ILE A 65 8.10 -4.80 1.29
C ILE A 65 9.59 -4.55 1.09
N ILE A 66 10.01 -3.32 1.38
CA ILE A 66 11.40 -2.89 1.24
C ILE A 66 11.96 -2.58 2.62
N ASN A 67 13.13 -3.12 2.92
CA ASN A 67 13.82 -2.86 4.17
C ASN A 67 15.31 -2.66 3.90
N LYS A 68 15.87 -1.55 4.37
CA LYS A 68 17.29 -1.21 4.20
C LYS A 68 17.73 -1.29 2.74
N GLY A 69 16.88 -0.79 1.85
CA GLY A 69 17.18 -0.74 0.41
C GLY A 69 17.02 -2.06 -0.31
N GLN A 70 16.50 -3.09 0.35
CA GLN A 70 16.34 -4.42 -0.25
C GLN A 70 14.88 -4.85 -0.22
N ILE A 71 14.47 -5.57 -1.25
CA ILE A 71 13.12 -6.17 -1.29
C ILE A 71 13.15 -7.44 -0.44
N VAL A 72 12.33 -7.45 0.63
CA VAL A 72 12.25 -8.60 1.54
C VAL A 72 10.98 -9.42 1.32
N ALA A 73 10.00 -8.88 0.61
CA ALA A 73 8.80 -9.62 0.22
C ALA A 73 8.20 -8.98 -1.04
N ASP A 74 7.64 -9.82 -1.92
CA ASP A 74 6.97 -9.36 -3.14
C ASP A 74 5.96 -10.43 -3.53
N GLY A 75 4.71 -10.04 -3.67
CA GLY A 75 3.68 -10.97 -4.11
C GLY A 75 2.28 -10.50 -3.75
N CYS A 76 1.30 -11.37 -4.03
CA CYS A 76 -0.08 -11.12 -3.63
C CYS A 76 -0.19 -11.07 -2.12
N LEU A 77 -1.03 -10.17 -1.63
CA LEU A 77 -1.24 -10.01 -0.19
C LEU A 77 -1.59 -11.34 0.49
N ASN A 78 -2.53 -12.07 -0.08
CA ASN A 78 -2.97 -13.35 0.50
C ASN A 78 -1.84 -14.36 0.59
N ASP A 79 -0.99 -14.43 -0.44
CA ASP A 79 0.15 -15.35 -0.47
C ASP A 79 1.19 -14.99 0.58
N ILE A 80 1.48 -13.70 0.72
CA ILE A 80 2.44 -13.20 1.72
C ILE A 80 1.96 -13.55 3.12
N LEU A 81 0.68 -13.33 3.40
CA LEU A 81 0.10 -13.66 4.71
C LEU A 81 0.14 -15.15 4.99
N LYS A 82 -0.18 -15.98 4.01
CA LYS A 82 -0.16 -17.44 4.14
C LYS A 82 1.25 -17.95 4.39
N GLN A 83 2.23 -17.48 3.64
CA GLN A 83 3.62 -17.90 3.77
C GLN A 83 4.17 -17.59 5.15
N ASN A 84 3.71 -16.52 5.78
CA ASN A 84 4.18 -16.10 7.09
C ASN A 84 3.23 -16.52 8.21
N LYS A 85 2.20 -17.30 7.90
CA LYS A 85 1.25 -17.86 8.85
C LYS A 85 0.62 -16.80 9.75
N THR A 86 0.18 -15.70 9.15
CA THR A 86 -0.42 -14.59 9.88
C THR A 86 -1.51 -13.94 9.04
N ASP A 87 -2.32 -13.11 9.67
CA ASP A 87 -3.38 -12.34 9.03
C ASP A 87 -3.06 -10.84 8.97
N SER A 88 -1.85 -10.45 9.34
CA SER A 88 -1.47 -9.04 9.47
C SER A 88 -0.13 -8.75 8.80
N LEU A 89 -0.11 -7.74 7.90
CA LEU A 89 1.13 -7.26 7.29
C LEU A 89 2.10 -6.71 8.32
N GLU A 90 1.59 -6.12 9.39
CA GLU A 90 2.44 -5.63 10.47
C GLU A 90 3.26 -6.75 11.08
N LYS A 91 2.65 -7.90 11.30
CA LYS A 91 3.35 -9.08 11.83
C LYS A 91 4.35 -9.64 10.81
N VAL A 92 4.00 -9.63 9.53
CA VAL A 92 4.91 -10.03 8.46
C VAL A 92 6.14 -9.13 8.44
N PHE A 93 5.93 -7.83 8.46
CA PHE A 93 7.02 -6.85 8.44
C PHE A 93 7.93 -7.02 9.66
N LYS A 94 7.35 -7.15 10.82
CA LYS A 94 8.10 -7.38 12.06
C LYS A 94 8.96 -8.63 11.98
N LYS A 95 8.38 -9.73 11.51
CA LYS A 95 9.07 -11.01 11.38
C LYS A 95 10.25 -10.91 10.43
N LEU A 96 10.05 -10.32 9.25
CA LEU A 96 11.08 -10.23 8.22
C LEU A 96 12.21 -9.28 8.62
N THR A 97 11.87 -8.15 9.22
CA THR A 97 12.88 -7.16 9.63
C THR A 97 13.62 -7.60 10.88
N THR A 98 12.97 -8.21 11.84
CA THR A 98 13.60 -8.72 13.05
C THR A 98 14.59 -9.84 12.71
N THR A 99 14.21 -10.75 11.81
CA THR A 99 15.11 -11.83 11.38
C THR A 99 16.37 -11.27 10.72
N THR A 100 16.22 -10.20 9.94
CA THR A 100 17.34 -9.55 9.29
C THR A 100 18.26 -8.88 10.32
N GLU A 101 17.70 -8.32 11.37
CA GLU A 101 18.46 -7.65 12.43
C GLU A 101 19.14 -8.60 13.38
N ALA A 102 18.60 -9.80 13.56
CA ALA A 102 19.16 -10.81 14.45
C ALA A 102 20.48 -11.38 13.95
N ILE A 103 20.81 -11.18 12.71
CA ILE A 103 22.05 -11.63 12.10
C ILE A 103 23.11 -10.53 12.23
#